data_98787a098df9dfa7bc03a4a6cc33a014
#
_entry.id   98787a098df9dfa7bc03a4a6cc33a014
#
_cell.length_a   1.000
_cell.length_b   1.000
_cell.length_c   1.000
_cell.angle_alpha   90.00
_cell.angle_beta   90.00
_cell.angle_gamma   90.00
#
_symmetry.space_group_name_H-M   'P 1'
#
loop_
_entity.id
_entity.type
_entity.pdbx_description
1 polymer ?
#
loop_
_entity_poly.entity_id
_entity_poly.type
_entity_poly.pdbx_seq_one_letter_code
_entity_poly.pdbx_strand_id
1 'polypeptide(L)'
;MSMKKFINDPKNLTRELLEGFVIANEGLVTLKSDKIVCRTQPKAAGKVALVTLGGAGHEPALSGFVGEGMLDSSVVGDIFAAPGPPKVIEALRMAKREAGILFVVLNHAGDVMSANMACEMADKEGIRYKMILTHEDIAPGADAPVEDRRGLVGCVPLYKIAGAAAEAGKSLDEVYAIAKRFNDNMATLAVAMKTATHPASGQAIFELADDEMEIGMGQHGEAGTGPSKIMTADQTAELMLSRLLLAIKAQPGDRIILLINGSGATTLMEMYIILRQCKKLLDARGISLAGARCGEFLTVQEMAGFQMFAAKMDDELLHYWNAPCNTPALTVR
;
A
#
# COMPACT_ATOMS: atom_id res chain seq x y z
N MET A 1 -8.54 -30.68 -0.64
CA MET A 1 -7.17 -30.80 -0.02
C MET A 1 -7.22 -30.16 1.34
N SER A 2 -6.51 -30.69 2.36
CA SER A 2 -6.43 -30.00 3.64
C SER A 2 -5.62 -28.71 3.46
N MET A 3 -6.13 -27.59 3.98
CA MET A 3 -5.45 -26.30 3.96
C MET A 3 -4.13 -26.42 4.75
N LYS A 4 -2.99 -26.08 4.10
CA LYS A 4 -1.67 -26.14 4.72
C LYS A 4 -1.25 -24.72 5.18
N LYS A 5 -1.94 -24.17 6.18
CA LYS A 5 -1.62 -22.89 6.83
C LYS A 5 -1.62 -23.03 8.34
N PHE A 6 -0.77 -22.27 9.02
CA PHE A 6 -0.75 -22.20 10.48
C PHE A 6 -1.85 -21.27 10.98
N ILE A 7 -3.07 -21.77 11.01
CA ILE A 7 -4.25 -21.05 11.46
C ILE A 7 -5.08 -21.93 12.40
N ASN A 8 -5.91 -21.30 13.23
CA ASN A 8 -6.91 -21.96 14.07
C ASN A 8 -8.28 -21.92 13.38
N ASP A 9 -9.32 -21.38 14.07
CA ASP A 9 -10.64 -21.20 13.45
C ASP A 9 -10.61 -20.00 12.46
N PRO A 10 -10.98 -20.19 11.18
CA PRO A 10 -11.06 -19.11 10.20
C PRO A 10 -11.86 -17.88 10.65
N LYS A 11 -12.83 -18.03 11.54
CA LYS A 11 -13.63 -16.93 12.08
C LYS A 11 -12.85 -16.00 13.02
N ASN A 12 -11.71 -16.46 13.53
CA ASN A 12 -10.89 -15.72 14.48
C ASN A 12 -9.62 -15.15 13.84
N LEU A 13 -9.37 -15.39 12.54
CA LEU A 13 -8.10 -15.07 11.87
C LEU A 13 -7.65 -13.64 12.12
N THR A 14 -8.48 -12.65 11.81
CA THR A 14 -8.10 -11.23 11.97
C THR A 14 -7.82 -10.87 13.42
N ARG A 15 -8.61 -11.39 14.38
CA ARG A 15 -8.38 -11.13 15.80
C ARG A 15 -7.05 -11.72 16.27
N GLU A 16 -6.80 -13.00 15.99
CA GLU A 16 -5.57 -13.69 16.39
C GLU A 16 -4.33 -13.07 15.73
N LEU A 17 -4.44 -12.67 14.45
CA LEU A 17 -3.42 -11.92 13.75
C LEU A 17 -3.07 -10.62 14.47
N LEU A 18 -4.07 -9.80 14.81
CA LEU A 18 -3.85 -8.51 15.44
C LEU A 18 -3.32 -8.62 16.87
N GLU A 19 -3.78 -9.62 17.64
CA GLU A 19 -3.22 -9.95 18.97
C GLU A 19 -1.72 -10.29 18.85
N GLY A 20 -1.34 -11.17 17.93
CA GLY A 20 0.05 -11.52 17.67
C GLY A 20 0.89 -10.35 17.18
N PHE A 21 0.31 -9.54 16.28
CA PHE A 21 0.98 -8.37 15.71
C PHE A 21 1.35 -7.33 16.77
N VAL A 22 0.44 -7.00 17.69
CA VAL A 22 0.74 -6.00 18.73
C VAL A 22 1.71 -6.53 19.79
N ILE A 23 1.69 -7.84 20.07
CA ILE A 23 2.68 -8.47 20.94
C ILE A 23 4.09 -8.36 20.33
N ALA A 24 4.22 -8.71 19.05
CA ALA A 24 5.50 -8.65 18.34
C ALA A 24 6.07 -7.23 18.20
N ASN A 25 5.21 -6.21 18.26
CA ASN A 25 5.55 -4.80 18.04
C ASN A 25 5.22 -3.93 19.27
N GLU A 26 5.38 -4.51 20.46
CA GLU A 26 5.19 -3.81 21.74
C GLU A 26 6.05 -2.54 21.79
N GLY A 27 5.46 -1.43 22.25
CA GLY A 27 6.08 -0.11 22.29
C GLY A 27 5.93 0.72 21.03
N LEU A 28 5.65 0.12 19.86
CA LEU A 28 5.37 0.85 18.62
C LEU A 28 3.87 1.02 18.40
N VAL A 29 3.10 -0.05 18.56
CA VAL A 29 1.66 -0.09 18.27
C VAL A 29 0.86 -0.71 19.42
N THR A 30 -0.43 -0.37 19.44
CA THR A 30 -1.41 -0.92 20.38
C THR A 30 -2.72 -1.17 19.66
N LEU A 31 -3.45 -2.20 20.09
CA LEU A 31 -4.79 -2.48 19.60
C LEU A 31 -5.81 -1.67 20.44
N LYS A 32 -6.50 -0.75 19.78
CA LYS A 32 -7.64 -0.03 20.34
C LYS A 32 -8.90 -0.61 19.73
N SER A 33 -9.85 -1.05 20.55
CA SER A 33 -10.94 -1.87 20.03
C SER A 33 -10.39 -3.17 19.37
N ASP A 34 -11.25 -3.99 18.79
CA ASP A 34 -10.89 -5.31 18.24
C ASP A 34 -10.22 -5.25 16.84
N LYS A 35 -10.32 -4.12 16.15
CA LYS A 35 -9.89 -3.99 14.74
C LYS A 35 -9.17 -2.66 14.42
N ILE A 36 -8.74 -1.90 15.41
CA ILE A 36 -8.07 -0.61 15.20
C ILE A 36 -6.67 -0.65 15.80
N VAL A 37 -5.66 -0.68 14.95
CA VAL A 37 -4.25 -0.57 15.35
C VAL A 37 -3.87 0.91 15.38
N CYS A 38 -3.32 1.36 16.50
CA CYS A 38 -2.87 2.74 16.70
C CYS A 38 -1.42 2.77 17.13
N ARG A 39 -0.71 3.86 16.82
CA ARG A 39 0.62 4.09 17.38
C ARG A 39 0.54 4.26 18.91
N THR A 40 1.53 3.70 19.62
CA THR A 40 1.59 3.77 21.09
C THR A 40 1.85 5.19 21.58
N GLN A 41 2.72 5.91 20.88
CA GLN A 41 3.03 7.32 21.15
C GLN A 41 2.19 8.22 20.22
N PRO A 42 1.10 8.85 20.71
CA PRO A 42 0.27 9.70 19.87
C PRO A 42 1.07 10.88 19.30
N LYS A 43 0.79 11.24 18.05
CA LYS A 43 1.30 12.47 17.45
C LYS A 43 0.77 13.68 18.22
N ALA A 44 1.57 14.75 18.34
CA ALA A 44 1.17 15.99 18.99
C ALA A 44 -0.18 16.52 18.44
N ALA A 45 -1.06 17.00 19.32
CA ALA A 45 -2.42 17.38 18.97
C ALA A 45 -2.54 18.45 17.87
N GLY A 46 -1.54 19.33 17.76
CA GLY A 46 -1.45 20.36 16.73
C GLY A 46 -0.98 19.84 15.34
N LYS A 47 -0.70 18.54 15.19
CA LYS A 47 -0.29 17.93 13.92
C LYS A 47 -1.40 17.10 13.31
N VAL A 48 -1.46 17.05 11.97
CA VAL A 48 -2.44 16.25 11.22
C VAL A 48 -2.29 14.77 11.54
N ALA A 49 -3.41 14.09 11.81
CA ALA A 49 -3.44 12.64 11.94
C ALA A 49 -3.56 11.96 10.57
N LEU A 50 -2.94 10.80 10.41
CA LEU A 50 -3.12 9.93 9.24
C LEU A 50 -3.87 8.66 9.64
N VAL A 51 -4.99 8.42 8.98
CA VAL A 51 -5.83 7.23 9.19
C VAL A 51 -5.99 6.47 7.87
N THR A 52 -5.99 5.15 7.93
CA THR A 52 -6.27 4.29 6.78
C THR A 52 -7.21 3.16 7.17
N LEU A 53 -7.74 2.47 6.18
CA LEU A 53 -8.54 1.25 6.32
C LEU A 53 -8.16 0.23 5.24
N GLY A 54 -8.43 -1.03 5.48
CA GLY A 54 -8.27 -2.11 4.49
C GLY A 54 -8.43 -3.49 5.12
N GLY A 55 -8.52 -4.52 4.28
CA GLY A 55 -8.61 -5.91 4.72
C GLY A 55 -7.30 -6.43 5.34
N ALA A 56 -7.41 -7.46 6.17
CA ALA A 56 -6.28 -8.33 6.54
C ALA A 56 -5.91 -9.26 5.37
N GLY A 57 -4.74 -9.89 5.43
CA GLY A 57 -4.24 -10.81 4.40
C GLY A 57 -3.19 -10.21 3.48
N HIS A 58 -2.82 -8.96 3.73
CA HIS A 58 -1.84 -8.20 2.97
C HIS A 58 -0.59 -7.83 3.80
N GLU A 59 -0.39 -8.47 4.94
CA GLU A 59 0.69 -8.13 5.87
C GLU A 59 2.06 -8.00 5.18
N PRO A 60 2.85 -6.99 5.60
CA PRO A 60 2.68 -6.06 6.71
C PRO A 60 1.66 -4.93 6.47
N ALA A 61 1.14 -4.73 5.24
CA ALA A 61 0.12 -3.71 4.99
C ALA A 61 -1.21 -4.05 5.71
N LEU A 62 -1.95 -3.09 6.24
CA LEU A 62 -1.59 -1.67 6.30
C LEU A 62 -1.03 -1.32 7.68
N SER A 63 -1.32 -2.14 8.70
CA SER A 63 -1.01 -1.91 10.11
C SER A 63 0.49 -1.85 10.41
N GLY A 64 1.32 -2.54 9.62
CA GLY A 64 2.78 -2.48 9.73
C GLY A 64 3.37 -1.09 9.48
N PHE A 65 2.59 -0.16 8.96
CA PHE A 65 3.01 1.22 8.70
C PHE A 65 2.43 2.23 9.68
N VAL A 66 1.82 1.75 10.77
CA VAL A 66 1.39 2.58 11.90
C VAL A 66 2.59 2.88 12.79
N GLY A 67 2.88 4.17 12.98
CA GLY A 67 4.00 4.63 13.82
C GLY A 67 4.48 6.03 13.48
N GLU A 68 5.59 6.41 14.08
CA GLU A 68 6.17 7.74 13.89
C GLU A 68 6.58 7.97 12.43
N GLY A 69 6.25 9.15 11.88
CA GLY A 69 6.57 9.52 10.51
C GLY A 69 5.69 8.89 9.44
N MET A 70 4.69 8.10 9.83
CA MET A 70 3.73 7.45 8.91
C MET A 70 2.29 7.53 9.46
N LEU A 71 1.56 6.40 9.55
CA LEU A 71 0.16 6.36 10.00
C LEU A 71 0.02 6.55 11.52
N ASP A 72 -1.06 7.20 11.93
CA ASP A 72 -1.50 7.25 13.34
C ASP A 72 -2.38 6.04 13.69
N SER A 73 -3.22 5.57 12.73
CA SER A 73 -4.03 4.38 12.91
C SER A 73 -4.41 3.68 11.61
N SER A 74 -4.68 2.39 11.70
CA SER A 74 -5.18 1.52 10.63
C SER A 74 -6.40 0.76 11.12
N VAL A 75 -7.50 0.80 10.36
CA VAL A 75 -8.70 0.01 10.62
C VAL A 75 -8.65 -1.25 9.78
N VAL A 76 -8.69 -2.42 10.44
CA VAL A 76 -8.46 -3.70 9.79
C VAL A 76 -9.76 -4.46 9.59
N GLY A 77 -10.05 -4.81 8.34
CA GLY A 77 -11.16 -5.67 7.96
C GLY A 77 -10.85 -7.16 8.12
N ASP A 78 -11.75 -8.00 7.67
CA ASP A 78 -11.49 -9.43 7.58
C ASP A 78 -10.58 -9.74 6.37
N ILE A 79 -10.20 -11.00 6.18
CA ILE A 79 -9.27 -11.37 5.10
C ILE A 79 -9.84 -10.92 3.75
N PHE A 80 -9.08 -10.06 3.05
CA PHE A 80 -9.43 -9.48 1.74
C PHE A 80 -10.79 -8.74 1.70
N ALA A 81 -11.22 -8.23 2.85
CA ALA A 81 -12.50 -7.53 2.97
C ALA A 81 -12.35 -6.21 3.75
N ALA A 82 -13.00 -5.16 3.26
CA ALA A 82 -13.03 -3.87 3.92
C ALA A 82 -13.63 -3.94 5.33
N PRO A 83 -13.14 -3.16 6.31
CA PRO A 83 -13.82 -3.02 7.61
C PRO A 83 -15.16 -2.31 7.46
N GLY A 84 -16.13 -2.67 8.29
CA GLY A 84 -17.44 -2.01 8.29
C GLY A 84 -17.37 -0.54 8.70
N PRO A 85 -18.27 0.33 8.18
CA PRO A 85 -18.31 1.77 8.46
C PRO A 85 -18.31 2.13 9.96
N PRO A 86 -18.98 1.37 10.88
CA PRO A 86 -18.92 1.66 12.30
C PRO A 86 -17.52 1.63 12.91
N LYS A 87 -16.64 0.76 12.41
CA LYS A 87 -15.24 0.70 12.87
C LYS A 87 -14.41 1.84 12.29
N VAL A 88 -14.69 2.22 11.05
CA VAL A 88 -14.01 3.34 10.39
C VAL A 88 -14.31 4.65 11.08
N ILE A 89 -15.59 4.96 11.36
CA ILE A 89 -15.94 6.20 12.08
C ILE A 89 -15.40 6.17 13.53
N GLU A 90 -15.34 5.02 14.19
CA GLU A 90 -14.70 4.89 15.50
C GLU A 90 -13.24 5.36 15.46
N ALA A 91 -12.46 4.93 14.45
CA ALA A 91 -11.08 5.37 14.26
C ALA A 91 -10.97 6.87 13.97
N LEU A 92 -11.85 7.43 13.14
CA LEU A 92 -11.89 8.87 12.85
C LEU A 92 -12.22 9.69 14.12
N ARG A 93 -13.14 9.23 14.98
CA ARG A 93 -13.44 9.85 16.28
C ARG A 93 -12.21 9.83 17.20
N MET A 94 -11.51 8.70 17.26
CA MET A 94 -10.27 8.56 18.06
C MET A 94 -9.16 9.48 17.57
N ALA A 95 -9.08 9.71 16.25
CA ALA A 95 -8.08 10.58 15.61
C ALA A 95 -8.50 12.07 15.61
N LYS A 96 -9.74 12.42 16.01
CA LYS A 96 -10.29 13.78 15.97
C LYS A 96 -9.39 14.77 16.69
N ARG A 97 -8.97 15.82 15.97
CA ARG A 97 -8.15 16.92 16.47
C ARG A 97 -8.35 18.19 15.65
N GLU A 98 -7.96 19.35 16.21
CA GLU A 98 -8.10 20.64 15.52
C GLU A 98 -7.30 20.69 14.21
N ALA A 99 -6.09 20.13 14.19
CA ALA A 99 -5.26 20.03 12.99
C ALA A 99 -5.91 19.21 11.85
N GLY A 100 -6.90 18.35 12.17
CA GLY A 100 -7.63 17.52 11.22
C GLY A 100 -6.97 16.18 10.92
N ILE A 101 -7.58 15.44 10.00
CA ILE A 101 -7.22 14.08 9.62
C ILE A 101 -7.00 14.00 8.12
N LEU A 102 -5.87 13.44 7.67
CA LEU A 102 -5.75 12.91 6.32
C LEU A 102 -6.19 11.45 6.34
N PHE A 103 -7.28 11.16 5.65
CA PHE A 103 -7.84 9.81 5.54
C PHE A 103 -7.43 9.21 4.19
N VAL A 104 -6.52 8.23 4.22
CA VAL A 104 -5.97 7.58 3.01
C VAL A 104 -6.70 6.26 2.79
N VAL A 105 -7.28 6.09 1.62
CA VAL A 105 -8.11 4.94 1.24
C VAL A 105 -7.58 4.36 -0.07
N LEU A 106 -7.42 3.04 -0.13
CA LEU A 106 -7.11 2.37 -1.38
C LEU A 106 -8.38 2.31 -2.25
N ASN A 107 -8.25 2.58 -3.55
CA ASN A 107 -9.39 2.56 -4.46
C ASN A 107 -9.81 1.12 -4.78
N HIS A 108 -10.50 0.52 -3.83
CA HIS A 108 -11.25 -0.73 -3.97
C HIS A 108 -12.69 -0.49 -3.55
N ALA A 109 -13.65 -1.07 -4.27
CA ALA A 109 -15.08 -0.76 -4.10
C ALA A 109 -15.57 -0.87 -2.65
N GLY A 110 -15.17 -1.92 -1.93
CA GLY A 110 -15.55 -2.13 -0.53
C GLY A 110 -14.95 -1.08 0.41
N ASP A 111 -13.68 -0.73 0.23
CA ASP A 111 -12.98 0.28 1.02
C ASP A 111 -13.57 1.67 0.79
N VAL A 112 -13.81 2.03 -0.47
CA VAL A 112 -14.41 3.32 -0.86
C VAL A 112 -15.82 3.45 -0.31
N MET A 113 -16.64 2.40 -0.41
CA MET A 113 -18.01 2.40 0.14
C MET A 113 -17.98 2.60 1.66
N SER A 114 -17.15 1.84 2.37
CA SER A 114 -17.02 1.94 3.82
C SER A 114 -16.51 3.30 4.26
N ALA A 115 -15.52 3.85 3.55
CA ALA A 115 -14.97 5.16 3.79
C ALA A 115 -16.00 6.26 3.59
N ASN A 116 -16.75 6.25 2.48
CA ASN A 116 -17.78 7.27 2.19
C ASN A 116 -18.87 7.30 3.27
N MET A 117 -19.37 6.13 3.70
CA MET A 117 -20.36 6.06 4.77
C MET A 117 -19.80 6.60 6.11
N ALA A 118 -18.54 6.31 6.42
CA ALA A 118 -17.90 6.85 7.62
C ALA A 118 -17.66 8.37 7.49
N CYS A 119 -17.34 8.88 6.31
CA CYS A 119 -17.20 10.31 6.04
C CYS A 119 -18.52 11.06 6.23
N GLU A 120 -19.65 10.52 5.77
CA GLU A 120 -20.99 11.11 6.02
C GLU A 120 -21.31 11.22 7.53
N MET A 121 -20.86 10.23 8.31
CA MET A 121 -21.01 10.28 9.77
C MET A 121 -20.06 11.31 10.38
N ALA A 122 -18.83 11.38 9.91
CA ALA A 122 -17.81 12.34 10.36
C ALA A 122 -18.25 13.80 10.09
N ASP A 123 -18.89 14.07 8.96
CA ASP A 123 -19.45 15.38 8.61
C ASP A 123 -20.53 15.81 9.61
N LYS A 124 -21.45 14.90 9.95
CA LYS A 124 -22.50 15.14 10.96
C LYS A 124 -21.95 15.43 12.37
N GLU A 125 -20.75 14.91 12.66
CA GLU A 125 -20.06 15.07 13.94
C GLU A 125 -19.04 16.23 13.97
N GLY A 126 -18.91 16.95 12.85
CA GLY A 126 -17.95 18.05 12.72
C GLY A 126 -16.51 17.59 12.88
N ILE A 127 -16.17 16.39 12.38
CA ILE A 127 -14.80 15.90 12.33
C ILE A 127 -14.13 16.51 11.10
N ARG A 128 -13.05 17.24 11.31
CA ARG A 128 -12.27 17.85 10.21
C ARG A 128 -11.37 16.80 9.56
N TYR A 129 -11.60 16.50 8.29
CA TYR A 129 -10.78 15.57 7.52
C TYR A 129 -10.65 15.98 6.04
N LYS A 130 -9.66 15.39 5.36
CA LYS A 130 -9.62 15.28 3.90
C LYS A 130 -9.36 13.83 3.54
N MET A 131 -10.12 13.28 2.59
CA MET A 131 -9.93 11.94 2.08
C MET A 131 -9.12 11.98 0.79
N ILE A 132 -8.20 11.02 0.62
CA ILE A 132 -7.46 10.79 -0.61
C ILE A 132 -7.55 9.31 -0.99
N LEU A 133 -7.89 9.04 -2.25
CA LEU A 133 -7.88 7.68 -2.81
C LEU A 133 -6.55 7.42 -3.51
N THR A 134 -5.91 6.29 -3.22
CA THR A 134 -4.79 5.81 -4.03
C THR A 134 -5.33 5.12 -5.28
N HIS A 135 -4.75 5.41 -6.45
CA HIS A 135 -5.27 4.99 -7.76
C HIS A 135 -4.14 4.79 -8.77
N GLU A 136 -3.09 4.13 -8.33
CA GLU A 136 -1.84 4.06 -9.08
C GLU A 136 -1.69 2.80 -9.97
N ASP A 137 -2.61 1.83 -9.88
CA ASP A 137 -2.56 0.64 -10.72
C ASP A 137 -2.85 0.94 -12.18
N ILE A 138 -1.88 0.66 -13.03
CA ILE A 138 -1.98 0.89 -14.49
C ILE A 138 -2.37 -0.37 -15.28
N ALA A 139 -2.85 -1.43 -14.62
CA ALA A 139 -3.30 -2.64 -15.31
C ALA A 139 -4.36 -2.37 -16.38
N PRO A 140 -5.34 -1.46 -16.18
CA PRO A 140 -6.30 -1.11 -17.23
C PRO A 140 -5.71 -0.32 -18.39
N GLY A 141 -4.47 0.18 -18.26
CA GLY A 141 -3.76 1.01 -19.23
C GLY A 141 -3.24 2.31 -18.63
N ALA A 142 -2.18 2.86 -19.21
CA ALA A 142 -1.58 4.12 -18.74
C ALA A 142 -2.53 5.33 -18.88
N ASP A 143 -3.46 5.28 -19.82
CA ASP A 143 -4.44 6.33 -20.09
C ASP A 143 -5.84 6.02 -19.52
N ALA A 144 -5.99 4.92 -18.74
CA ALA A 144 -7.25 4.59 -18.11
C ALA A 144 -7.71 5.71 -17.15
N PRO A 145 -9.03 5.97 -17.05
CA PRO A 145 -9.56 6.90 -16.06
C PRO A 145 -9.06 6.58 -14.66
N VAL A 146 -8.78 7.61 -13.87
CA VAL A 146 -8.21 7.48 -12.52
C VAL A 146 -9.14 6.68 -11.61
N GLU A 147 -10.46 6.86 -11.76
CA GLU A 147 -11.51 6.15 -11.02
C GLU A 147 -11.51 4.64 -11.26
N ASP A 148 -11.00 4.20 -12.40
CA ASP A 148 -10.93 2.77 -12.78
C ASP A 148 -9.62 2.11 -12.32
N ARG A 149 -8.69 2.86 -11.76
CA ARG A 149 -7.40 2.35 -11.27
C ARG A 149 -7.48 1.96 -9.81
N ARG A 150 -7.05 0.76 -9.49
CA ARG A 150 -6.97 0.27 -8.11
C ARG A 150 -5.83 0.97 -7.35
N GLY A 151 -5.96 1.03 -6.02
CA GLY A 151 -4.87 1.33 -5.12
C GLY A 151 -4.12 0.04 -4.76
N LEU A 152 -2.80 0.04 -4.84
CA LEU A 152 -1.91 -1.07 -4.53
C LEU A 152 -0.80 -0.63 -3.57
N VAL A 153 0.43 -1.12 -3.75
CA VAL A 153 1.57 -0.82 -2.84
C VAL A 153 1.95 0.66 -2.77
N GLY A 154 1.50 1.49 -3.71
CA GLY A 154 1.72 2.94 -3.69
C GLY A 154 1.17 3.65 -2.45
N CYS A 155 0.23 3.04 -1.73
CA CYS A 155 -0.23 3.54 -0.44
C CYS A 155 0.93 3.67 0.57
N VAL A 156 1.90 2.75 0.56
CA VAL A 156 3.03 2.74 1.52
C VAL A 156 3.94 3.96 1.37
N PRO A 157 4.50 4.28 0.19
CA PRO A 157 5.25 5.52 0.02
C PRO A 157 4.36 6.77 0.21
N LEU A 158 3.07 6.72 -0.08
CA LEU A 158 2.15 7.82 0.23
C LEU A 158 2.05 8.07 1.75
N TYR A 159 1.90 7.00 2.56
CA TYR A 159 1.93 7.12 4.03
C TYR A 159 3.24 7.74 4.52
N LYS A 160 4.37 7.35 3.91
CA LYS A 160 5.69 7.87 4.26
C LYS A 160 5.81 9.36 4.00
N ILE A 161 5.41 9.82 2.83
CA ILE A 161 5.50 11.23 2.41
C ILE A 161 4.52 12.10 3.20
N ALA A 162 3.23 11.70 3.25
CA ALA A 162 2.21 12.45 3.96
C ALA A 162 2.46 12.44 5.49
N GLY A 163 2.91 11.31 6.04
CA GLY A 163 3.26 11.19 7.45
C GLY A 163 4.41 12.10 7.85
N ALA A 164 5.47 12.16 7.05
CA ALA A 164 6.59 13.05 7.25
C ALA A 164 6.19 14.54 7.17
N ALA A 165 5.35 14.92 6.20
CA ALA A 165 4.82 16.27 6.08
C ALA A 165 3.97 16.65 7.32
N ALA A 166 3.14 15.73 7.81
CA ALA A 166 2.36 15.91 9.03
C ALA A 166 3.26 16.04 10.29
N GLU A 167 4.31 15.21 10.40
CA GLU A 167 5.29 15.33 11.49
C GLU A 167 6.08 16.66 11.44
N ALA A 168 6.32 17.18 10.25
CA ALA A 168 6.92 18.51 10.06
C ALA A 168 5.98 19.68 10.44
N GLY A 169 4.73 19.38 10.85
CA GLY A 169 3.77 20.40 11.30
C GLY A 169 3.02 21.11 10.16
N LYS A 170 3.00 20.53 8.97
CA LYS A 170 2.20 21.05 7.85
C LYS A 170 0.72 21.00 8.17
N SER A 171 -0.04 22.01 7.71
CA SER A 171 -1.49 22.05 7.83
C SER A 171 -2.18 20.92 7.03
N LEU A 172 -3.44 20.63 7.32
CA LEU A 172 -4.20 19.60 6.58
C LEU A 172 -4.23 19.87 5.07
N ASP A 173 -4.36 21.14 4.68
CA ASP A 173 -4.40 21.53 3.26
C ASP A 173 -3.04 21.30 2.58
N GLU A 174 -1.93 21.61 3.25
CA GLU A 174 -0.57 21.35 2.74
C GLU A 174 -0.28 19.85 2.67
N VAL A 175 -0.58 19.08 3.75
CA VAL A 175 -0.39 17.61 3.76
C VAL A 175 -1.18 16.96 2.63
N TYR A 176 -2.43 17.37 2.44
CA TYR A 176 -3.27 16.88 1.34
C TYR A 176 -2.70 17.23 -0.03
N ALA A 177 -2.25 18.47 -0.23
CA ALA A 177 -1.67 18.91 -1.50
C ALA A 177 -0.38 18.14 -1.84
N ILE A 178 0.50 17.91 -0.86
CA ILE A 178 1.73 17.12 -1.02
C ILE A 178 1.37 15.66 -1.35
N ALA A 179 0.45 15.05 -0.58
CA ALA A 179 -0.03 13.69 -0.81
C ALA A 179 -0.66 13.53 -2.20
N LYS A 180 -1.52 14.47 -2.60
CA LYS A 180 -2.16 14.46 -3.92
C LYS A 180 -1.14 14.58 -5.05
N ARG A 181 -0.20 15.51 -4.94
CA ARG A 181 0.87 15.66 -5.94
C ARG A 181 1.70 14.38 -6.09
N PHE A 182 2.03 13.71 -4.98
CA PHE A 182 2.71 12.42 -5.04
C PHE A 182 1.85 11.35 -5.70
N ASN A 183 0.58 11.24 -5.29
CA ASN A 183 -0.39 10.29 -5.81
C ASN A 183 -0.59 10.43 -7.33
N ASP A 184 -0.62 11.68 -7.83
CA ASP A 184 -0.76 11.98 -9.26
C ASP A 184 0.52 11.66 -10.09
N ASN A 185 1.66 11.41 -9.43
CA ASN A 185 2.96 11.16 -10.06
C ASN A 185 3.51 9.74 -9.81
N MET A 186 2.67 8.81 -9.38
CA MET A 186 3.05 7.43 -9.13
C MET A 186 2.28 6.44 -9.99
N ALA A 187 2.86 5.27 -10.21
CA ALA A 187 2.23 4.16 -10.91
C ALA A 187 2.70 2.82 -10.33
N THR A 188 1.83 1.82 -10.35
CA THR A 188 2.11 0.44 -9.96
C THR A 188 1.63 -0.49 -11.05
N LEU A 189 2.37 -1.58 -11.26
CA LEU A 189 1.95 -2.71 -12.08
C LEU A 189 2.33 -4.00 -11.36
N ALA A 190 1.41 -4.93 -11.29
CA ALA A 190 1.62 -6.24 -10.67
C ALA A 190 1.89 -7.32 -11.70
N VAL A 191 2.52 -8.41 -11.28
CA VAL A 191 2.63 -9.66 -12.01
C VAL A 191 2.46 -10.82 -11.04
N ALA A 192 1.76 -11.88 -11.48
CA ALA A 192 1.60 -13.12 -10.75
C ALA A 192 2.00 -14.32 -11.61
N MET A 193 2.63 -15.33 -11.00
CA MET A 193 2.99 -16.61 -11.61
C MET A 193 2.31 -17.79 -10.92
N LYS A 194 1.88 -17.62 -9.66
CA LYS A 194 1.21 -18.67 -8.89
C LYS A 194 0.22 -18.05 -7.94
N THR A 195 -0.94 -18.67 -7.84
CA THR A 195 -2.05 -18.24 -6.97
C THR A 195 -1.70 -18.28 -5.48
N ALA A 196 -2.48 -17.55 -4.70
CA ALA A 196 -2.55 -17.71 -3.25
C ALA A 196 -3.78 -18.53 -2.85
N THR A 197 -3.75 -19.06 -1.64
CA THR A 197 -4.86 -19.78 -1.03
C THR A 197 -5.59 -18.85 -0.06
N HIS A 198 -6.88 -18.59 -0.29
CA HIS A 198 -7.70 -17.81 0.62
C HIS A 198 -7.82 -18.53 1.97
N PRO A 199 -7.31 -17.99 3.09
CA PRO A 199 -7.14 -18.74 4.32
C PRO A 199 -8.46 -19.13 5.02
N ALA A 200 -9.57 -18.46 4.71
CA ALA A 200 -10.87 -18.81 5.28
C ALA A 200 -11.61 -19.91 4.48
N SER A 201 -11.46 -19.93 3.15
CA SER A 201 -12.15 -20.90 2.29
C SER A 201 -11.29 -22.09 1.85
N GLY A 202 -9.97 -21.94 1.88
CA GLY A 202 -9.02 -22.94 1.35
C GLY A 202 -8.98 -23.00 -0.18
N GLN A 203 -9.63 -22.06 -0.87
CA GLN A 203 -9.68 -22.01 -2.33
C GLN A 203 -8.56 -21.13 -2.90
N ALA A 204 -8.08 -21.49 -4.08
CA ALA A 204 -7.23 -20.62 -4.88
C ALA A 204 -7.98 -19.34 -5.27
N ILE A 205 -7.31 -18.20 -5.29
CA ILE A 205 -7.94 -16.91 -5.66
C ILE A 205 -8.00 -16.70 -7.17
N PHE A 206 -7.15 -17.39 -7.94
CA PHE A 206 -7.18 -17.47 -9.40
C PHE A 206 -6.50 -18.75 -9.87
N GLU A 207 -6.47 -19.02 -11.17
CA GLU A 207 -5.78 -20.15 -11.78
C GLU A 207 -4.90 -19.69 -12.92
N LEU A 208 -3.68 -20.25 -13.01
CA LEU A 208 -2.72 -20.11 -14.11
C LEU A 208 -2.10 -21.48 -14.39
N ALA A 209 -1.76 -21.76 -15.65
CA ALA A 209 -0.99 -22.93 -16.00
C ALA A 209 0.48 -22.80 -15.52
N ASP A 210 1.19 -23.93 -15.40
CA ASP A 210 2.56 -23.96 -14.85
C ASP A 210 3.59 -23.14 -15.66
N ASP A 211 3.31 -22.88 -16.94
CA ASP A 211 4.18 -22.10 -17.84
C ASP A 211 3.61 -20.71 -18.16
N GLU A 212 2.68 -20.21 -17.33
CA GLU A 212 2.01 -18.93 -17.51
C GLU A 212 2.29 -17.95 -16.37
N MET A 213 2.20 -16.68 -16.72
CA MET A 213 2.17 -15.54 -15.81
C MET A 213 1.10 -14.55 -16.26
N GLU A 214 0.63 -13.72 -15.37
CA GLU A 214 -0.33 -12.66 -15.71
C GLU A 214 0.14 -11.30 -15.20
N ILE A 215 0.23 -10.32 -16.12
CA ILE A 215 0.54 -8.92 -15.82
C ILE A 215 -0.74 -8.19 -15.47
N GLY A 216 -0.71 -7.39 -14.40
CA GLY A 216 -1.86 -6.60 -13.94
C GLY A 216 -2.81 -7.36 -13.00
N MET A 217 -2.41 -8.55 -12.52
CA MET A 217 -3.18 -9.30 -11.53
C MET A 217 -3.43 -8.44 -10.28
N GLY A 218 -4.69 -8.39 -9.85
CA GLY A 218 -5.08 -7.66 -8.64
C GLY A 218 -4.72 -8.40 -7.36
N GLN A 219 -4.77 -7.67 -6.24
CA GLN A 219 -4.41 -8.23 -4.94
C GLN A 219 -5.49 -9.15 -4.32
N HIS A 220 -6.67 -9.25 -4.92
CA HIS A 220 -7.72 -10.18 -4.54
C HIS A 220 -8.02 -11.19 -5.65
N GLY A 221 -7.12 -11.30 -6.66
CA GLY A 221 -7.29 -12.19 -7.82
C GLY A 221 -8.08 -11.56 -8.97
N GLU A 222 -8.30 -10.24 -8.96
CA GLU A 222 -8.92 -9.56 -10.09
C GLU A 222 -8.02 -9.67 -11.33
N ALA A 223 -8.61 -10.09 -12.45
CA ALA A 223 -7.89 -10.31 -13.70
C ALA A 223 -7.13 -9.05 -14.17
N GLY A 224 -5.96 -9.27 -14.73
CA GLY A 224 -5.15 -8.26 -15.40
C GLY A 224 -5.36 -8.24 -16.90
N THR A 225 -4.26 -8.38 -17.65
CA THR A 225 -4.28 -8.37 -19.12
C THR A 225 -4.51 -9.75 -19.76
N GLY A 226 -4.75 -10.76 -18.94
CA GLY A 226 -4.84 -12.17 -19.31
C GLY A 226 -3.49 -12.91 -19.26
N PRO A 227 -3.54 -14.25 -19.22
CA PRO A 227 -2.35 -15.09 -19.12
C PRO A 227 -1.40 -14.90 -20.32
N SER A 228 -0.11 -14.97 -20.05
CA SER A 228 0.97 -14.97 -21.03
C SER A 228 2.05 -15.95 -20.62
N LYS A 229 2.94 -16.33 -21.54
CA LYS A 229 4.06 -17.24 -21.22
C LYS A 229 5.05 -16.55 -20.27
N ILE A 230 5.66 -17.34 -19.40
CA ILE A 230 6.67 -16.87 -18.45
C ILE A 230 7.83 -16.21 -19.21
N MET A 231 8.20 -15.02 -18.78
CA MET A 231 9.34 -14.26 -19.28
C MET A 231 10.53 -14.37 -18.33
N THR A 232 11.74 -14.10 -18.84
CA THR A 232 12.91 -13.93 -17.97
C THR A 232 12.74 -12.70 -17.06
N ALA A 233 13.50 -12.65 -15.97
CA ALA A 233 13.50 -11.50 -15.06
C ALA A 233 13.81 -10.17 -15.78
N ASP A 234 14.78 -10.18 -16.71
CA ASP A 234 15.16 -8.99 -17.46
C ASP A 234 14.04 -8.53 -18.42
N GLN A 235 13.37 -9.46 -19.09
CA GLN A 235 12.21 -9.16 -19.94
C GLN A 235 11.02 -8.63 -19.14
N THR A 236 10.73 -9.26 -18.00
CA THR A 236 9.64 -8.80 -17.09
C THR A 236 9.93 -7.41 -16.57
N ALA A 237 11.17 -7.15 -16.12
CA ALA A 237 11.58 -5.83 -15.64
C ALA A 237 11.47 -4.76 -16.73
N GLU A 238 11.87 -5.06 -17.96
CA GLU A 238 11.79 -4.12 -19.09
C GLU A 238 10.34 -3.79 -19.45
N LEU A 239 9.49 -4.82 -19.56
CA LEU A 239 8.07 -4.66 -19.86
C LEU A 239 7.38 -3.76 -18.81
N MET A 240 7.53 -4.13 -17.53
CA MET A 240 6.84 -3.44 -16.44
C MET A 240 7.37 -2.02 -16.26
N LEU A 241 8.69 -1.83 -16.19
CA LEU A 241 9.28 -0.52 -16.02
C LEU A 241 8.93 0.42 -17.19
N SER A 242 8.96 -0.06 -18.43
CA SER A 242 8.62 0.78 -19.59
C SER A 242 7.17 1.29 -19.53
N ARG A 243 6.23 0.44 -19.10
CA ARG A 243 4.82 0.84 -18.89
C ARG A 243 4.68 1.86 -17.75
N LEU A 244 5.38 1.65 -16.64
CA LEU A 244 5.36 2.57 -15.50
C LEU A 244 5.93 3.95 -15.87
N LEU A 245 7.09 3.99 -16.54
CA LEU A 245 7.71 5.24 -16.98
C LEU A 245 6.81 6.03 -17.94
N LEU A 246 6.10 5.32 -18.83
CA LEU A 246 5.10 5.95 -19.71
C LEU A 246 3.95 6.56 -18.89
N ALA A 247 3.40 5.82 -17.93
CA ALA A 247 2.27 6.26 -17.12
C ALA A 247 2.60 7.49 -16.27
N ILE A 248 3.80 7.54 -15.68
CA ILE A 248 4.25 8.72 -14.91
C ILE A 248 4.88 9.81 -15.80
N LYS A 249 4.88 9.63 -17.13
CA LYS A 249 5.45 10.58 -18.11
C LYS A 249 6.90 10.95 -17.76
N ALA A 250 7.71 9.93 -17.41
CA ALA A 250 9.11 10.13 -17.04
C ALA A 250 9.95 10.56 -18.25
N GLN A 251 10.86 11.51 -18.05
CA GLN A 251 11.75 12.07 -19.07
C GLN A 251 13.21 11.95 -18.63
N PRO A 252 14.17 12.00 -19.57
CA PRO A 252 15.59 12.13 -19.21
C PRO A 252 15.81 13.31 -18.27
N GLY A 253 16.60 13.09 -17.22
CA GLY A 253 16.83 14.05 -16.14
C GLY A 253 15.88 13.95 -14.96
N ASP A 254 14.75 13.24 -15.08
CA ASP A 254 13.86 13.00 -13.94
C ASP A 254 14.53 12.13 -12.87
N ARG A 255 14.07 12.30 -11.63
CA ARG A 255 14.42 11.46 -10.48
C ARG A 255 13.20 10.62 -10.10
N ILE A 256 13.40 9.32 -9.96
CA ILE A 256 12.34 8.40 -9.54
C ILE A 256 12.74 7.58 -8.31
N ILE A 257 11.75 7.12 -7.57
CA ILE A 257 11.91 6.02 -6.62
C ILE A 257 11.24 4.76 -7.18
N LEU A 258 11.80 3.60 -6.83
CA LEU A 258 11.27 2.29 -7.18
C LEU A 258 11.02 1.45 -5.93
N LEU A 259 9.90 0.72 -5.91
CA LEU A 259 9.70 -0.40 -5.01
C LEU A 259 9.50 -1.67 -5.84
N ILE A 260 10.19 -2.73 -5.46
CA ILE A 260 9.90 -4.09 -5.89
C ILE A 260 9.28 -4.78 -4.69
N ASN A 261 7.97 -4.90 -4.71
CA ASN A 261 7.17 -5.43 -3.61
C ASN A 261 6.78 -6.87 -3.88
N GLY A 262 7.36 -7.82 -3.17
CA GLY A 262 6.97 -9.23 -3.23
C GLY A 262 5.51 -9.43 -2.77
N SER A 263 4.82 -10.37 -3.41
CA SER A 263 3.43 -10.68 -3.08
C SER A 263 3.29 -11.82 -2.05
N GLY A 264 4.40 -12.26 -1.43
CA GLY A 264 4.42 -13.24 -0.33
C GLY A 264 5.30 -14.46 -0.58
N ALA A 265 5.46 -14.92 -1.83
CA ALA A 265 6.31 -16.07 -2.16
C ALA A 265 7.49 -15.74 -3.07
N THR A 266 7.61 -14.51 -3.58
CA THR A 266 8.75 -14.09 -4.39
C THR A 266 9.91 -13.71 -3.49
N THR A 267 11.07 -14.32 -3.71
CA THR A 267 12.24 -14.15 -2.85
C THR A 267 12.94 -12.81 -3.06
N LEU A 268 13.68 -12.36 -2.04
CA LEU A 268 14.56 -11.18 -2.17
C LEU A 268 15.58 -11.35 -3.29
N MET A 269 16.08 -12.57 -3.53
CA MET A 269 17.01 -12.87 -4.63
C MET A 269 16.38 -12.47 -5.98
N GLU A 270 15.15 -12.90 -6.24
CA GLU A 270 14.42 -12.58 -7.47
C GLU A 270 14.17 -11.07 -7.59
N MET A 271 13.71 -10.45 -6.50
CA MET A 271 13.46 -9.00 -6.46
C MET A 271 14.74 -8.17 -6.74
N TYR A 272 15.90 -8.59 -6.23
CA TYR A 272 17.16 -7.90 -6.50
C TYR A 272 17.61 -8.09 -7.96
N ILE A 273 17.33 -9.24 -8.59
CA ILE A 273 17.60 -9.46 -10.01
C ILE A 273 16.75 -8.50 -10.86
N ILE A 274 15.47 -8.36 -10.55
CA ILE A 274 14.55 -7.39 -11.19
C ILE A 274 15.07 -5.95 -11.01
N LEU A 275 15.37 -5.54 -9.77
CA LEU A 275 15.86 -4.18 -9.48
C LEU A 275 17.15 -3.85 -10.23
N ARG A 276 18.08 -4.80 -10.29
CA ARG A 276 19.33 -4.66 -11.06
C ARG A 276 19.06 -4.28 -12.52
N GLN A 277 18.10 -4.95 -13.17
CA GLN A 277 17.74 -4.65 -14.55
C GLN A 277 17.04 -3.31 -14.66
N CYS A 278 16.14 -2.99 -13.75
CA CYS A 278 15.48 -1.67 -13.71
C CYS A 278 16.53 -0.54 -13.66
N LYS A 279 17.57 -0.67 -12.82
CA LYS A 279 18.63 0.35 -12.71
C LYS A 279 19.37 0.54 -14.04
N LYS A 280 19.73 -0.54 -14.73
CA LYS A 280 20.39 -0.46 -16.07
C LYS A 280 19.51 0.26 -17.09
N LEU A 281 18.21 -0.06 -17.09
CA LEU A 281 17.24 0.53 -18.03
C LEU A 281 17.03 2.03 -17.76
N LEU A 282 17.03 2.45 -16.50
CA LEU A 282 16.93 3.85 -16.11
C LEU A 282 18.15 4.65 -16.53
N ASP A 283 19.36 4.10 -16.26
CA ASP A 283 20.62 4.74 -16.66
C ASP A 283 20.70 4.93 -18.19
N ALA A 284 20.29 3.92 -18.95
CA ALA A 284 20.25 4.01 -20.40
C ALA A 284 19.26 5.08 -20.91
N ARG A 285 18.26 5.45 -20.10
CA ARG A 285 17.27 6.50 -20.43
C ARG A 285 17.62 7.87 -19.83
N GLY A 286 18.74 7.99 -19.13
CA GLY A 286 19.14 9.23 -18.46
C GLY A 286 18.22 9.61 -17.28
N ILE A 287 17.56 8.64 -16.65
CA ILE A 287 16.67 8.83 -15.50
C ILE A 287 17.42 8.40 -14.23
N SER A 288 17.39 9.25 -13.20
CA SER A 288 18.08 8.97 -11.94
C SER A 288 17.21 8.15 -11.00
N LEU A 289 17.75 7.04 -10.48
CA LEU A 289 17.14 6.30 -9.38
C LEU A 289 17.50 6.99 -8.04
N ALA A 290 16.58 7.78 -7.51
CA ALA A 290 16.77 8.54 -6.27
C ALA A 290 16.53 7.72 -4.99
N GLY A 291 15.92 6.56 -5.11
CA GLY A 291 15.71 5.62 -4.02
C GLY A 291 15.10 4.32 -4.51
N ALA A 292 15.47 3.22 -3.86
CA ALA A 292 14.90 1.90 -4.17
C ALA A 292 14.71 1.08 -2.90
N ARG A 293 13.67 0.25 -2.89
CA ARG A 293 13.44 -0.75 -1.86
C ARG A 293 12.94 -2.05 -2.48
N CYS A 294 13.42 -3.17 -1.96
CA CYS A 294 12.91 -4.52 -2.25
C CYS A 294 12.46 -5.14 -0.94
N GLY A 295 11.31 -5.79 -0.95
CA GLY A 295 10.77 -6.47 0.22
C GLY A 295 9.29 -6.71 0.08
N GLU A 296 8.70 -7.22 1.14
CA GLU A 296 7.25 -7.40 1.24
C GLU A 296 6.67 -6.22 2.01
N PHE A 297 5.90 -5.37 1.35
CA PHE A 297 5.24 -4.21 1.93
C PHE A 297 3.72 -4.36 1.90
N LEU A 298 3.19 -4.94 0.81
CA LEU A 298 1.79 -5.30 0.65
C LEU A 298 1.74 -6.64 -0.08
N THR A 299 1.40 -7.70 0.65
CA THR A 299 1.38 -9.08 0.14
C THR A 299 -0.03 -9.54 -0.27
N VAL A 300 -0.10 -10.73 -0.83
CA VAL A 300 -1.34 -11.46 -1.12
C VAL A 300 -1.14 -12.90 -0.65
N GLN A 301 -1.05 -13.09 0.67
CA GLN A 301 -0.73 -14.37 1.28
C GLN A 301 0.55 -14.97 0.66
N GLU A 302 0.52 -16.18 0.12
CA GLU A 302 1.65 -16.87 -0.53
C GLU A 302 1.63 -16.76 -2.07
N MET A 303 1.08 -15.67 -2.65
CA MET A 303 1.13 -15.46 -4.10
C MET A 303 2.57 -15.36 -4.59
N ALA A 304 2.94 -16.16 -5.60
CA ALA A 304 4.22 -15.94 -6.30
C ALA A 304 4.03 -14.86 -7.36
N GLY A 305 4.64 -13.74 -7.12
CA GLY A 305 4.55 -12.55 -7.95
C GLY A 305 5.12 -11.34 -7.23
N PHE A 306 5.08 -10.20 -7.88
CA PHE A 306 5.49 -8.93 -7.27
C PHE A 306 4.75 -7.75 -7.89
N GLN A 307 4.74 -6.62 -7.18
CA GLN A 307 4.31 -5.33 -7.69
C GLN A 307 5.56 -4.47 -7.92
N MET A 308 5.69 -3.89 -9.10
CA MET A 308 6.68 -2.86 -9.39
C MET A 308 5.99 -1.50 -9.28
N PHE A 309 6.51 -0.66 -8.41
CA PHE A 309 6.04 0.70 -8.21
C PHE A 309 7.10 1.69 -8.64
N ALA A 310 6.69 2.79 -9.29
CA ALA A 310 7.54 3.91 -9.64
C ALA A 310 6.83 5.24 -9.33
N ALA A 311 7.59 6.23 -8.85
CA ALA A 311 7.07 7.60 -8.69
C ALA A 311 8.13 8.64 -9.06
N LYS A 312 7.69 9.73 -9.71
CA LYS A 312 8.55 10.91 -9.94
C LYS A 312 8.68 11.73 -8.68
N MET A 313 9.90 12.21 -8.44
CA MET A 313 10.27 12.91 -7.23
C MET A 313 10.86 14.28 -7.54
N ASP A 314 10.30 15.32 -6.92
CA ASP A 314 10.93 16.62 -6.78
C ASP A 314 11.73 16.70 -5.46
N ASP A 315 12.36 17.85 -5.18
CA ASP A 315 13.17 18.05 -3.97
C ASP A 315 12.34 17.94 -2.69
N GLU A 316 11.11 18.46 -2.69
CA GLU A 316 10.24 18.40 -1.51
C GLU A 316 9.76 16.95 -1.24
N LEU A 317 9.36 16.22 -2.26
CA LEU A 317 8.95 14.82 -2.13
C LEU A 317 10.12 13.94 -1.67
N LEU A 318 11.35 14.17 -2.18
CA LEU A 318 12.55 13.48 -1.72
C LEU A 318 12.90 13.83 -0.28
N HIS A 319 12.71 15.08 0.13
CA HIS A 319 12.88 15.48 1.52
C HIS A 319 11.97 14.64 2.45
N TYR A 320 10.69 14.51 2.15
CA TYR A 320 9.77 13.71 2.96
C TYR A 320 10.00 12.20 2.82
N TRP A 321 10.41 11.72 1.65
CA TRP A 321 10.78 10.31 1.47
C TRP A 321 11.95 9.90 2.36
N ASN A 322 12.95 10.78 2.50
CA ASN A 322 14.15 10.53 3.31
C ASN A 322 13.99 10.91 4.79
N ALA A 323 12.88 11.54 5.18
CA ALA A 323 12.64 11.94 6.56
C ALA A 323 12.55 10.70 7.48
N PRO A 324 12.90 10.82 8.77
CA PRO A 324 12.81 9.71 9.72
C PRO A 324 11.40 9.11 9.83
N CYS A 325 11.33 7.82 10.05
CA CYS A 325 10.11 7.13 10.46
C CYS A 325 10.45 5.87 11.27
N ASN A 326 9.53 5.47 12.13
CA ASN A 326 9.68 4.25 12.94
C ASN A 326 8.33 3.54 13.07
N THR A 327 8.17 2.45 12.33
CA THR A 327 6.97 1.61 12.30
C THR A 327 7.37 0.14 12.35
N PRO A 328 6.46 -0.80 12.60
CA PRO A 328 6.77 -2.23 12.56
C PRO A 328 7.46 -2.70 11.27
N ALA A 329 7.04 -2.18 10.11
CA ALA A 329 7.52 -2.66 8.82
C ALA A 329 8.56 -1.74 8.15
N LEU A 330 8.74 -0.51 8.62
CA LEU A 330 9.66 0.45 7.99
C LEU A 330 10.32 1.37 9.01
N THR A 331 11.65 1.38 9.02
CA THR A 331 12.45 2.35 9.78
C THR A 331 13.37 3.12 8.83
N VAL A 332 13.34 4.45 8.92
CA VAL A 332 14.28 5.38 8.28
C VAL A 332 14.86 6.25 9.41
N ARG A 333 16.18 6.32 9.52
CA ARG A 333 16.91 7.07 10.56
C ARG A 333 17.38 8.41 10.04
#